data_9516542c456b24fa651ea3fce8fd3133
#
_entry.id   9516542c456b24fa651ea3fce8fd3133
#
_cell.length_a   1.000
_cell.length_b   1.000
_cell.length_c   1.000
_cell.angle_alpha   90.00
_cell.angle_beta   90.00
_cell.angle_gamma   90.00
#
_symmetry.space_group_name_H-M   'P 1'
#
loop_
_entity.id
_entity.type
_entity.pdbx_description
1 polymer ?
#
loop_
_entity_poly.entity_id
_entity_poly.type
_entity_poly.pdbx_seq_one_letter_code
_entity_poly.pdbx_strand_id
1 'polypeptide(L)'
;GLDFIKSKEFLKEDYEKVLEVLSSFQNPPRILSEGSKIEIFKEVGPPKEFVDQFKFHDFEGTHGIGHTRMATESAVTTMGAHPFSTGSDQCLVHNGSLSNHNSVRRKLIQDGVQFETNNDSEVAACYLTQKMSSGLTLRSALTESLDDLDGFFTFVVATSKGFGVLRDRIACKPAVLAETKEYVAFGSEYRA
;
A
#
# COMPACT_ATOMS: atom_id res chain seq x y z
N GLY A 1 8.21 22.33 3.52
CA GLY A 1 7.66 21.31 4.42
C GLY A 1 6.40 20.74 3.82
N LEU A 2 6.27 19.42 3.81
CA LEU A 2 5.01 18.76 3.48
C LEU A 2 4.12 18.88 4.71
N ASP A 3 3.07 19.69 4.62
CA ASP A 3 2.06 19.77 5.66
C ASP A 3 1.07 18.62 5.43
N PHE A 4 1.03 17.66 6.36
CA PHE A 4 0.03 16.61 6.36
C PHE A 4 -1.28 17.16 6.94
N ILE A 5 -2.32 17.18 6.13
CA ILE A 5 -3.66 17.53 6.58
C ILE A 5 -4.40 16.23 6.90
N LYS A 6 -4.66 15.99 8.19
CA LYS A 6 -5.55 14.93 8.65
C LYS A 6 -6.95 15.49 8.79
N SER A 7 -7.87 15.05 7.94
CA SER A 7 -9.28 15.37 8.10
C SER A 7 -10.02 14.22 8.77
N LYS A 8 -10.81 14.52 9.80
CA LYS A 8 -11.45 13.48 10.62
C LYS A 8 -12.80 13.01 10.16
N GLU A 9 -13.53 13.74 9.35
CA GLU A 9 -14.88 13.34 8.90
C GLU A 9 -15.19 13.91 7.52
N PHE A 10 -15.17 13.07 6.51
CA PHE A 10 -15.81 13.35 5.23
C PHE A 10 -16.84 12.25 4.95
N LEU A 11 -18.07 12.64 4.66
CA LEU A 11 -19.06 11.75 4.08
C LEU A 11 -18.67 11.47 2.63
N LYS A 12 -19.00 10.30 2.13
CA LYS A 12 -18.66 9.88 0.74
C LYS A 12 -19.15 10.89 -0.32
N GLU A 13 -20.20 11.62 -0.02
CA GLU A 13 -20.75 12.68 -0.87
C GLU A 13 -19.88 13.95 -0.93
N ASP A 14 -18.99 14.13 0.03
CA ASP A 14 -18.07 15.28 0.07
C ASP A 14 -16.73 15.01 -0.59
N TYR A 15 -16.42 13.75 -0.95
CA TYR A 15 -15.14 13.37 -1.51
C TYR A 15 -14.83 14.08 -2.83
N GLU A 16 -15.81 14.15 -3.74
CA GLU A 16 -15.64 14.85 -5.02
C GLU A 16 -15.41 16.35 -4.82
N LYS A 17 -16.13 16.97 -3.88
CA LYS A 17 -15.92 18.38 -3.53
C LYS A 17 -14.54 18.61 -2.93
N VAL A 18 -14.06 17.69 -2.10
CA VAL A 18 -12.71 17.75 -1.54
C VAL A 18 -11.67 17.67 -2.65
N LEU A 19 -11.82 16.76 -3.60
CA LEU A 19 -10.92 16.64 -4.77
C LEU A 19 -10.92 17.93 -5.61
N GLU A 20 -12.11 18.53 -5.82
CA GLU A 20 -12.23 19.79 -6.54
C GLU A 20 -11.49 20.93 -5.81
N VAL A 21 -11.69 21.06 -4.50
CA VAL A 21 -10.99 22.04 -3.68
C VAL A 21 -9.48 21.78 -3.69
N LEU A 22 -9.05 20.54 -3.49
CA LEU A 22 -7.63 20.20 -3.50
C LEU A 22 -6.98 20.49 -4.85
N SER A 23 -7.67 20.22 -5.96
CA SER A 23 -7.16 20.50 -7.31
C SER A 23 -7.04 22.00 -7.63
N SER A 24 -7.71 22.87 -6.88
CA SER A 24 -7.63 24.33 -7.05
C SER A 24 -6.33 24.95 -6.53
N PHE A 25 -5.54 24.22 -5.73
CA PHE A 25 -4.27 24.72 -5.24
C PHE A 25 -3.19 24.75 -6.34
N GLN A 26 -2.30 25.73 -6.30
CA GLN A 26 -1.18 25.84 -7.24
C GLN A 26 -0.26 24.61 -7.18
N ASN A 27 -0.09 24.02 -5.99
CA ASN A 27 0.56 22.74 -5.77
C ASN A 27 -0.44 21.85 -5.01
N PRO A 28 -1.29 21.10 -5.73
CA PRO A 28 -2.36 20.35 -5.09
C PRO A 28 -1.81 19.30 -4.16
N PRO A 29 -2.28 19.23 -2.91
CA PRO A 29 -1.96 18.14 -2.02
C PRO A 29 -2.51 16.83 -2.58
N ARG A 30 -1.80 15.74 -2.33
CA ARG A 30 -2.20 14.42 -2.80
C ARG A 30 -2.78 13.60 -1.68
N ILE A 31 -3.80 12.82 -2.00
CA ILE A 31 -4.40 11.88 -1.07
C ILE A 31 -3.53 10.62 -1.06
N LEU A 32 -2.92 10.30 0.07
CA LEU A 32 -2.11 9.10 0.25
C LEU A 32 -2.92 7.89 0.70
N SER A 33 -4.04 8.13 1.40
CA SER A 33 -4.97 7.10 1.85
C SER A 33 -6.33 7.70 2.15
N GLU A 34 -7.34 6.86 2.09
CA GLU A 34 -8.69 7.17 2.56
C GLU A 34 -9.14 6.11 3.57
N GLY A 35 -10.05 6.47 4.45
CA GLY A 35 -10.59 5.58 5.47
C GLY A 35 -10.58 6.21 6.85
N SER A 36 -10.90 5.41 7.86
CA SER A 36 -11.04 5.88 9.25
C SER A 36 -10.06 5.22 10.24
N LYS A 37 -9.29 4.23 9.79
CA LYS A 37 -8.46 3.38 10.65
C LYS A 37 -6.99 3.37 10.27
N ILE A 38 -6.66 3.38 8.97
CA ILE A 38 -5.29 3.27 8.48
C ILE A 38 -4.76 4.66 8.16
N GLU A 39 -3.59 4.98 8.72
CA GLU A 39 -2.82 6.18 8.40
C GLU A 39 -1.58 5.78 7.62
N ILE A 40 -1.26 6.51 6.56
CA ILE A 40 -0.10 6.23 5.71
C ILE A 40 0.86 7.40 5.75
N PHE A 41 2.10 7.08 5.97
CA PHE A 41 3.23 8.01 5.94
C PHE A 41 4.23 7.53 4.91
N LYS A 42 4.67 8.43 4.05
CA LYS A 42 5.64 8.15 2.98
C LYS A 42 6.63 9.30 2.89
N GLU A 43 7.90 9.00 2.84
CA GLU A 43 8.94 10.00 2.61
C GLU A 43 10.19 9.35 2.02
N VAL A 44 11.01 10.19 1.38
CA VAL A 44 12.33 9.83 0.88
C VAL A 44 13.37 10.24 1.91
N GLY A 45 14.19 9.29 2.35
CA GLY A 45 15.25 9.57 3.30
C GLY A 45 15.60 8.40 4.20
N PRO A 46 16.52 8.60 5.14
CA PRO A 46 16.90 7.57 6.10
C PRO A 46 15.72 7.23 7.04
N PRO A 47 15.49 5.95 7.35
CA PRO A 47 14.38 5.52 8.21
C PRO A 47 14.35 6.22 9.58
N LYS A 48 15.52 6.51 10.16
CA LYS A 48 15.59 7.18 11.46
C LYS A 48 15.02 8.61 11.39
N GLU A 49 15.41 9.37 10.37
CA GLU A 49 14.91 10.74 10.18
C GLU A 49 13.40 10.73 9.93
N PHE A 50 12.90 9.75 9.19
CA PHE A 50 11.49 9.53 8.95
C PHE A 50 10.71 9.27 10.25
N VAL A 51 11.21 8.38 11.11
CA VAL A 51 10.59 8.08 12.41
C VAL A 51 10.54 9.32 13.31
N ASP A 52 11.62 10.09 13.35
CA ASP A 52 11.71 11.31 14.17
C ASP A 52 10.79 12.41 13.62
N GLN A 53 10.74 12.59 12.29
CA GLN A 53 9.91 13.59 11.61
C GLN A 53 8.41 13.38 11.87
N PHE A 54 7.94 12.14 11.78
CA PHE A 54 6.54 11.79 11.95
C PHE A 54 6.19 11.40 13.40
N LYS A 55 7.16 11.45 14.31
CA LYS A 55 6.96 11.15 15.76
C LYS A 55 6.30 9.79 15.99
N PHE A 56 6.78 8.74 15.30
CA PHE A 56 6.20 7.41 15.43
C PHE A 56 6.20 6.84 16.85
N HIS A 57 7.02 7.37 17.75
CA HIS A 57 7.02 6.98 19.16
C HIS A 57 5.71 7.29 19.88
N ASP A 58 4.91 8.21 19.33
CA ASP A 58 3.62 8.62 19.90
C ASP A 58 2.43 7.84 19.27
N PHE A 59 2.69 6.93 18.33
CA PHE A 59 1.64 6.17 17.66
C PHE A 59 1.30 4.90 18.41
N GLU A 60 0.01 4.64 18.53
CA GLU A 60 -0.56 3.39 19.03
C GLU A 60 -1.43 2.75 17.98
N GLY A 61 -1.35 1.42 17.85
CA GLY A 61 -2.13 0.68 16.88
C GLY A 61 -2.14 -0.81 17.15
N THR A 62 -3.08 -1.52 16.53
CA THR A 62 -3.17 -2.98 16.65
C THR A 62 -2.22 -3.70 15.70
N HIS A 63 -1.84 -3.07 14.61
CA HIS A 63 -0.87 -3.59 13.64
C HIS A 63 -0.29 -2.46 12.80
N GLY A 64 0.90 -2.68 12.26
CA GLY A 64 1.57 -1.77 11.33
C GLY A 64 2.33 -2.55 10.27
N ILE A 65 2.39 -1.99 9.08
CA ILE A 65 3.26 -2.48 8.01
C ILE A 65 4.20 -1.38 7.55
N GLY A 66 5.42 -1.73 7.17
CA GLY A 66 6.42 -0.78 6.72
C GLY A 66 7.28 -1.35 5.62
N HIS A 67 7.93 -0.46 4.89
CA HIS A 67 8.84 -0.82 3.82
C HIS A 67 9.99 0.18 3.71
N THR A 68 11.21 -0.33 3.67
CA THR A 68 12.38 0.46 3.31
C THR A 68 12.80 0.07 1.90
N ARG A 69 12.56 0.95 0.92
CA ARG A 69 12.83 0.67 -0.48
C ARG A 69 14.20 1.18 -0.89
N MET A 70 14.95 0.34 -1.58
CA MET A 70 16.04 0.79 -2.44
C MET A 70 15.56 0.77 -3.88
N ALA A 71 15.50 1.93 -4.53
CA ALA A 71 15.11 2.02 -5.93
C ALA A 71 16.24 1.49 -6.82
N THR A 72 15.91 0.59 -7.75
CA THR A 72 16.87 0.04 -8.71
C THR A 72 16.65 0.57 -10.12
N GLU A 73 15.41 0.78 -10.54
CA GLU A 73 15.05 1.12 -11.92
C GLU A 73 14.11 2.33 -12.04
N SER A 74 13.50 2.77 -10.94
CA SER A 74 12.55 3.89 -10.94
C SER A 74 13.05 5.05 -10.11
N ALA A 75 12.57 6.26 -10.42
CA ALA A 75 12.89 7.45 -9.65
C ALA A 75 12.54 7.28 -8.17
N VAL A 76 13.40 7.79 -7.29
CA VAL A 76 13.15 7.88 -5.86
C VAL A 76 12.23 9.08 -5.63
N THR A 77 10.97 8.80 -5.36
CA THR A 77 9.94 9.82 -5.10
C THR A 77 9.05 9.37 -3.97
N THR A 78 8.47 10.31 -3.25
CA THR A 78 7.48 10.03 -2.20
C THR A 78 6.30 9.24 -2.75
N MET A 79 5.81 9.55 -3.96
CA MET A 79 4.70 8.82 -4.58
C MET A 79 5.05 7.38 -4.94
N GLY A 80 6.27 7.13 -5.40
CA GLY A 80 6.75 5.77 -5.70
C GLY A 80 7.15 4.96 -4.48
N ALA A 81 7.16 5.56 -3.28
CA ALA A 81 7.45 4.84 -2.05
C ALA A 81 6.25 3.97 -1.61
N HIS A 82 6.54 2.89 -0.87
CA HIS A 82 5.51 2.07 -0.21
C HIS A 82 5.05 2.73 1.12
N PRO A 83 3.86 2.37 1.61
CA PRO A 83 2.88 1.48 1.02
C PRO A 83 2.06 2.15 -0.10
N PHE A 84 1.38 1.35 -0.94
CA PHE A 84 0.37 1.81 -1.87
C PHE A 84 -1.03 1.60 -1.29
N SER A 85 -1.86 2.64 -1.29
CA SER A 85 -3.26 2.61 -0.88
C SER A 85 -4.13 2.96 -2.07
N THR A 86 -5.06 2.10 -2.41
CA THR A 86 -5.96 2.25 -3.56
C THR A 86 -7.41 1.96 -3.20
N GLY A 87 -7.68 1.76 -1.92
CA GLY A 87 -9.01 1.52 -1.37
C GLY A 87 -9.09 1.96 0.09
N SER A 88 -10.32 2.10 0.59
CA SER A 88 -10.57 2.56 1.96
C SER A 88 -10.01 1.60 3.01
N ASP A 89 -9.25 2.15 3.96
CA ASP A 89 -8.60 1.40 5.04
C ASP A 89 -7.82 0.17 4.55
N GLN A 90 -7.09 0.32 3.44
CA GLN A 90 -6.28 -0.72 2.84
C GLN A 90 -4.95 -0.18 2.34
N CYS A 91 -3.88 -0.91 2.57
CA CYS A 91 -2.58 -0.61 1.94
C CYS A 91 -1.75 -1.86 1.72
N LEU A 92 -0.83 -1.78 0.77
CA LEU A 92 0.03 -2.89 0.34
C LEU A 92 1.50 -2.45 0.33
N VAL A 93 2.37 -3.30 0.85
CA VAL A 93 3.80 -3.29 0.55
C VAL A 93 4.19 -4.51 -0.26
N HIS A 94 5.12 -4.34 -1.18
CA HIS A 94 5.55 -5.33 -2.14
C HIS A 94 7.08 -5.43 -2.16
N ASN A 95 7.58 -6.64 -2.05
CA ASN A 95 8.97 -6.98 -2.31
C ASN A 95 9.02 -7.96 -3.48
N GLY A 96 9.53 -7.52 -4.63
CA GLY A 96 9.60 -8.33 -5.82
C GLY A 96 9.39 -7.55 -7.12
N SER A 97 8.88 -8.24 -8.13
CA SER A 97 8.54 -7.67 -9.42
C SER A 97 7.42 -8.47 -10.08
N LEU A 98 6.44 -7.79 -10.65
CA LEU A 98 5.34 -8.39 -11.42
C LEU A 98 5.65 -8.33 -12.92
N SER A 99 5.86 -9.48 -13.53
CA SER A 99 6.19 -9.61 -14.96
C SER A 99 5.03 -9.18 -15.85
N ASN A 100 3.79 -9.46 -15.44
CA ASN A 100 2.59 -9.17 -16.22
C ASN A 100 1.87 -7.88 -15.80
N HIS A 101 2.49 -7.01 -14.99
CA HIS A 101 1.85 -5.81 -14.46
C HIS A 101 1.23 -4.91 -15.55
N ASN A 102 1.87 -4.80 -16.73
CA ASN A 102 1.33 -4.00 -17.83
C ASN A 102 0.03 -4.58 -18.41
N SER A 103 -0.11 -5.91 -18.46
CA SER A 103 -1.33 -6.57 -18.91
C SER A 103 -2.46 -6.42 -17.91
N VAL A 104 -2.14 -6.57 -16.62
CA VAL A 104 -3.09 -6.36 -15.52
C VAL A 104 -3.53 -4.89 -15.47
N ARG A 105 -2.60 -3.93 -15.60
CA ARG A 105 -2.89 -2.49 -15.66
C ARG A 105 -3.90 -2.17 -16.75
N ARG A 106 -3.69 -2.68 -17.97
CA ARG A 106 -4.61 -2.42 -19.09
C ARG A 106 -6.03 -2.92 -18.80
N LYS A 107 -6.19 -4.09 -18.18
CA LYS A 107 -7.50 -4.61 -17.78
C LYS A 107 -8.15 -3.70 -16.74
N LEU A 108 -7.41 -3.33 -15.69
CA LEU A 108 -7.90 -2.43 -14.64
C LEU A 108 -8.32 -1.06 -15.18
N ILE A 109 -7.57 -0.50 -16.15
CA ILE A 109 -7.95 0.75 -16.83
C ILE A 109 -9.26 0.59 -17.62
N GLN A 110 -9.46 -0.54 -18.30
CA GLN A 110 -10.73 -0.84 -18.98
C GLN A 110 -11.91 -0.92 -18.01
N ASP A 111 -11.66 -1.34 -16.78
CA ASP A 111 -12.64 -1.40 -15.70
C ASP A 111 -12.79 -0.03 -14.95
N GLY A 112 -12.13 1.02 -15.43
CA GLY A 112 -12.26 2.39 -14.90
C GLY A 112 -11.24 2.77 -13.82
N VAL A 113 -10.27 1.92 -13.51
CA VAL A 113 -9.22 2.22 -12.52
C VAL A 113 -8.23 3.25 -13.07
N GLN A 114 -7.93 4.28 -12.30
CA GLN A 114 -6.90 5.26 -12.60
C GLN A 114 -5.61 4.95 -11.84
N PHE A 115 -4.48 5.27 -12.43
CA PHE A 115 -3.15 5.05 -11.86
C PHE A 115 -2.39 6.37 -11.76
N GLU A 116 -1.69 6.55 -10.65
CA GLU A 116 -0.87 7.74 -10.41
C GLU A 116 0.62 7.52 -10.73
N THR A 117 1.08 6.28 -10.71
CA THR A 117 2.48 5.92 -10.96
C THR A 117 2.60 4.81 -12.00
N ASN A 118 3.82 4.58 -12.48
CA ASN A 118 4.15 3.42 -13.30
C ASN A 118 4.59 2.20 -12.48
N ASN A 119 4.44 2.25 -11.16
CA ASN A 119 4.91 1.19 -10.28
C ASN A 119 4.00 -0.06 -10.39
N ASP A 120 4.62 -1.23 -10.43
CA ASP A 120 3.92 -2.52 -10.44
C ASP A 120 3.21 -2.80 -9.10
N SER A 121 3.71 -2.25 -8.01
CA SER A 121 3.08 -2.36 -6.69
C SER A 121 1.73 -1.63 -6.61
N GLU A 122 1.58 -0.51 -7.33
CA GLU A 122 0.29 0.14 -7.47
C GLU A 122 -0.70 -0.75 -8.23
N VAL A 123 -0.23 -1.45 -9.27
CA VAL A 123 -1.06 -2.42 -10.01
C VAL A 123 -1.56 -3.54 -9.10
N ALA A 124 -0.67 -4.09 -8.26
CA ALA A 124 -1.06 -5.11 -7.28
C ALA A 124 -2.08 -4.57 -6.26
N ALA A 125 -1.88 -3.34 -5.76
CA ALA A 125 -2.81 -2.71 -4.83
C ALA A 125 -4.19 -2.49 -5.46
N CYS A 126 -4.25 -1.93 -6.67
CA CYS A 126 -5.49 -1.73 -7.43
C CYS A 126 -6.20 -3.07 -7.73
N TYR A 127 -5.45 -4.09 -8.12
CA TYR A 127 -5.99 -5.44 -8.35
C TYR A 127 -6.70 -5.98 -7.10
N LEU A 128 -6.04 -5.94 -5.96
CA LEU A 128 -6.62 -6.42 -4.69
C LEU A 128 -7.83 -5.59 -4.28
N THR A 129 -7.76 -4.27 -4.45
CA THR A 129 -8.90 -3.37 -4.17
C THR A 129 -10.11 -3.73 -5.04
N GLN A 130 -9.93 -3.94 -6.34
CA GLN A 130 -11.00 -4.33 -7.25
C GLN A 130 -11.62 -5.67 -6.84
N LYS A 131 -10.79 -6.68 -6.53
CA LYS A 131 -11.27 -7.99 -6.06
C LYS A 131 -12.08 -7.88 -4.77
N MET A 132 -11.60 -7.12 -3.80
CA MET A 132 -12.32 -6.95 -2.52
C MET A 132 -13.58 -6.11 -2.69
N SER A 133 -13.58 -5.09 -3.55
CA SER A 133 -14.78 -4.30 -3.88
C SER A 133 -15.86 -5.13 -4.59
N SER A 134 -15.47 -6.21 -5.29
CA SER A 134 -16.42 -7.16 -5.86
C SER A 134 -16.95 -8.20 -4.85
N GLY A 135 -16.58 -8.05 -3.58
CA GLY A 135 -17.09 -8.87 -2.48
C GLY A 135 -16.17 -9.99 -1.99
N LEU A 136 -14.97 -10.13 -2.54
CA LEU A 136 -14.02 -11.13 -2.04
C LEU A 136 -13.45 -10.71 -0.68
N THR A 137 -13.15 -11.70 0.15
CA THR A 137 -12.35 -11.49 1.35
C THR A 137 -10.88 -11.22 0.97
N LEU A 138 -10.11 -10.57 1.85
CA LEU A 138 -8.67 -10.40 1.63
C LEU A 138 -7.98 -11.74 1.34
N ARG A 139 -8.32 -12.80 2.07
CA ARG A 139 -7.77 -14.15 1.86
C ARG A 139 -8.06 -14.65 0.44
N SER A 140 -9.32 -14.54 -0.03
CA SER A 140 -9.70 -14.98 -1.37
C SER A 140 -9.01 -14.16 -2.45
N ALA A 141 -8.96 -12.83 -2.31
CA ALA A 141 -8.28 -11.95 -3.24
C ALA A 141 -6.78 -12.25 -3.35
N LEU A 142 -6.12 -12.49 -2.21
CA LEU A 142 -4.72 -12.93 -2.18
C LEU A 142 -4.52 -14.31 -2.83
N THR A 143 -5.46 -15.24 -2.62
CA THR A 143 -5.37 -16.57 -3.25
C THR A 143 -5.51 -16.48 -4.77
N GLU A 144 -6.47 -15.70 -5.28
CA GLU A 144 -6.66 -15.49 -6.72
C GLU A 144 -5.46 -14.78 -7.36
N SER A 145 -4.79 -13.89 -6.63
CA SER A 145 -3.59 -13.21 -7.14
C SER A 145 -2.45 -14.16 -7.49
N LEU A 146 -2.38 -15.36 -6.90
CA LEU A 146 -1.39 -16.40 -7.26
C LEU A 146 -1.60 -16.97 -8.67
N ASP A 147 -2.79 -16.86 -9.23
CA ASP A 147 -3.12 -17.32 -10.57
C ASP A 147 -3.15 -16.16 -11.59
N ASP A 148 -3.55 -14.96 -11.15
CA ASP A 148 -3.74 -13.82 -12.02
C ASP A 148 -2.46 -12.96 -12.19
N LEU A 149 -1.58 -12.93 -11.15
CA LEU A 149 -0.34 -12.17 -11.17
C LEU A 149 0.85 -13.08 -11.45
N ASP A 150 1.71 -12.65 -12.35
CA ASP A 150 2.94 -13.36 -12.72
C ASP A 150 4.16 -12.58 -12.28
N GLY A 151 5.19 -13.31 -11.84
CA GLY A 151 6.44 -12.74 -11.34
C GLY A 151 6.93 -13.41 -10.06
N PHE A 152 7.75 -12.70 -9.33
CA PHE A 152 8.22 -13.14 -8.01
C PHE A 152 7.96 -12.01 -7.01
N PHE A 153 7.16 -12.30 -6.00
CA PHE A 153 6.67 -11.27 -5.10
C PHE A 153 6.34 -11.80 -3.71
N THR A 154 6.51 -10.93 -2.74
CA THR A 154 5.92 -11.07 -1.41
C THR A 154 5.11 -9.81 -1.13
N PHE A 155 3.83 -9.98 -0.86
CA PHE A 155 2.92 -8.91 -0.45
C PHE A 155 2.68 -8.96 1.05
N VAL A 156 2.65 -7.79 1.68
CA VAL A 156 2.00 -7.60 2.97
C VAL A 156 0.91 -6.57 2.77
N VAL A 157 -0.31 -6.95 3.07
CA VAL A 157 -1.51 -6.12 2.89
C VAL A 157 -2.14 -5.88 4.24
N ALA A 158 -2.27 -4.61 4.64
CA ALA A 158 -2.99 -4.22 5.83
C ALA A 158 -4.39 -3.75 5.47
N THR A 159 -5.34 -4.09 6.33
CA THR A 159 -6.74 -3.62 6.28
C THR A 159 -7.17 -3.21 7.69
N SER A 160 -8.32 -2.55 7.82
CA SER A 160 -8.88 -2.21 9.14
C SER A 160 -9.11 -3.40 10.07
N LYS A 161 -9.06 -4.64 9.57
CA LYS A 161 -9.33 -5.89 10.33
C LYS A 161 -8.06 -6.68 10.65
N GLY A 162 -6.90 -6.27 10.15
CA GLY A 162 -5.63 -6.98 10.31
C GLY A 162 -4.80 -6.95 9.03
N PHE A 163 -3.79 -7.80 8.97
CA PHE A 163 -2.95 -7.90 7.79
C PHE A 163 -2.85 -9.33 7.26
N GLY A 164 -2.54 -9.44 5.96
CA GLY A 164 -2.27 -10.71 5.29
C GLY A 164 -0.90 -10.67 4.63
N VAL A 165 -0.23 -11.82 4.62
CA VAL A 165 1.04 -12.01 3.90
C VAL A 165 0.82 -13.04 2.81
N LEU A 166 1.25 -12.71 1.59
CA LEU A 166 1.28 -13.63 0.47
C LEU A 166 2.67 -13.68 -0.12
N ARG A 167 3.14 -14.88 -0.38
CA ARG A 167 4.37 -15.14 -1.11
C ARG A 167 4.04 -15.91 -2.39
N ASP A 168 4.67 -15.56 -3.50
CA ASP A 168 4.50 -16.27 -4.75
C ASP A 168 4.91 -17.76 -4.65
N ARG A 169 4.51 -18.57 -5.64
CA ARG A 169 4.77 -20.01 -5.63
C ARG A 169 6.24 -20.38 -5.77
N ILE A 170 7.03 -19.53 -6.41
CA ILE A 170 8.47 -19.72 -6.58
C ILE A 170 9.20 -19.44 -5.25
N ALA A 171 8.64 -18.54 -4.46
CA ALA A 171 9.13 -18.19 -3.12
C ALA A 171 10.59 -17.70 -3.11
N CYS A 172 11.02 -16.97 -4.14
CA CYS A 172 12.41 -16.50 -4.22
C CYS A 172 12.69 -15.30 -3.30
N LYS A 173 11.67 -14.48 -2.98
CA LYS A 173 11.84 -13.40 -1.99
C LYS A 173 11.72 -13.95 -0.58
N PRO A 174 12.60 -13.52 0.35
CA PRO A 174 12.55 -14.02 1.72
C PRO A 174 11.27 -13.59 2.42
N ALA A 175 10.79 -14.44 3.31
CA ALA A 175 9.62 -14.21 4.15
C ALA A 175 9.81 -14.97 5.47
N VAL A 176 9.91 -14.25 6.56
CA VAL A 176 10.10 -14.78 7.91
C VAL A 176 8.88 -14.40 8.74
N LEU A 177 8.28 -15.37 9.40
CA LEU A 177 7.15 -15.18 10.30
C LEU A 177 7.56 -15.60 11.71
N ALA A 178 7.25 -14.78 12.68
CA ALA A 178 7.35 -15.09 14.10
C ALA A 178 5.96 -14.93 14.75
N GLU A 179 5.57 -15.92 15.54
CA GLU A 179 4.28 -15.92 16.23
C GLU A 179 4.49 -16.23 17.71
N THR A 180 3.87 -15.44 18.55
CA THR A 180 3.80 -15.65 20.00
C THR A 180 2.34 -15.64 20.43
N LYS A 181 2.09 -15.77 21.74
CA LYS A 181 0.73 -15.62 22.27
C LYS A 181 0.21 -14.18 22.22
N GLU A 182 1.10 -13.20 22.06
CA GLU A 182 0.80 -11.78 22.18
C GLU A 182 0.83 -11.06 20.84
N TYR A 183 1.69 -11.51 19.89
CA TYR A 183 1.84 -10.85 18.60
C TYR A 183 2.26 -11.81 17.48
N VAL A 184 2.01 -11.37 16.26
CA VAL A 184 2.54 -11.96 15.04
C VAL A 184 3.41 -10.90 14.36
N ALA A 185 4.63 -11.27 14.00
CA ALA A 185 5.55 -10.41 13.27
C ALA A 185 5.96 -11.05 11.94
N PHE A 186 6.07 -10.23 10.91
CA PHE A 186 6.57 -10.61 9.60
C PHE A 186 7.73 -9.71 9.19
N GLY A 187 8.76 -10.29 8.60
CA GLY A 187 9.90 -9.56 8.05
C GLY A 187 10.44 -10.22 6.78
N SER A 188 11.07 -9.43 5.91
CA SER A 188 11.82 -9.96 4.77
C SER A 188 13.22 -10.45 5.18
N GLU A 189 13.67 -10.13 6.38
CA GLU A 189 14.95 -10.57 6.92
C GLU A 189 14.80 -11.11 8.34
N TYR A 190 15.63 -12.10 8.66
CA TYR A 190 15.63 -12.73 9.99
C TYR A 190 16.06 -11.77 11.12
N ARG A 191 16.75 -10.67 10.77
CA ARG A 191 17.25 -9.67 11.73
C ARG A 191 16.36 -8.44 11.84
N ALA A 192 15.22 -8.44 11.15
CA ALA A 192 14.27 -7.32 11.19
C ALA A 192 13.60 -7.17 12.57
#